data_33694b52b41e9fb1f57c1ab3853b4e90
#
_entry.id   33694b52b41e9fb1f57c1ab3853b4e90
#
_cell.length_a   1.000
_cell.length_b   1.000
_cell.length_c   1.000
_cell.angle_alpha   90.00
_cell.angle_beta   90.00
_cell.angle_gamma   90.00
#
_symmetry.space_group_name_H-M   'P 1'
#
loop_
_entity.id
_entity.type
_entity.pdbx_description
1 polymer ?
#
loop_
_entity_poly.entity_id
_entity_poly.type
_entity_poly.pdbx_seq_one_letter_code
_entity_poly.pdbx_strand_id
1 'polypeptide(L)'
;MEHLPVLQVVIPLVLAPFCFVMPRYTWIVALTGSALSLICSVLLLTLLLELGTLDYFVGGWPPPWGIGLRIDLFGGFILLLVSLIAVLVVTWAHDSIESEIRDDQINLFWCMFLLCLTGSFGIVVTGDAFNVFVFLEISSLSTYTMIALGRDRRALMASFRYLVMGTVGATFILIAVGLLYMMTGTLNMVDLANRLPELRDTTTVQAAFAFLTVGVSLKIALFPLHQWLPNAYTYAPSAVTVFLAATSTKISLYVLLRFFYTVFGSDYVFDDLNVDYILLPLSILAIFVSSMIAVYQEDLKKILAYSSVAQIGYMTLGVALANAQGLTATIVHMFNHGLIKGGLFLAVGGLCFRIGSTSLSDLRGAGRTMPWTMGAIVLGGCALIGVPLTAGFVSKWYLIVAALEKDMWHIALAIVAASIIAAAYVWRIVETLYFQEGDSPGREVPLYMLLPTWLLIAMLVWLGIDTDLTIGIAERAAQSLVAP
;
A
#
# COMPACT_ATOMS: atom_id res chain seq x y z
N MET A 1 6.53 20.23 19.15
CA MET A 1 5.60 19.40 18.37
C MET A 1 5.33 19.94 16.96
N GLU A 2 5.50 21.24 16.75
CA GLU A 2 5.25 21.90 15.44
C GLU A 2 6.05 21.29 14.26
N HIS A 3 7.25 20.76 14.49
CA HIS A 3 8.11 20.21 13.44
C HIS A 3 7.88 18.72 13.14
N LEU A 4 6.94 18.03 13.79
CA LEU A 4 6.67 16.62 13.55
C LEU A 4 6.36 16.29 12.06
N PRO A 5 5.59 17.10 11.30
CA PRO A 5 5.33 16.85 9.90
C PRO A 5 6.60 16.78 9.04
N VAL A 6 7.52 17.71 9.23
CA VAL A 6 8.76 17.74 8.45
C VAL A 6 9.75 16.67 8.92
N LEU A 7 9.79 16.36 10.23
CA LEU A 7 10.65 15.33 10.79
C LEU A 7 10.32 13.93 10.23
N GLN A 8 9.05 13.67 9.91
CA GLN A 8 8.62 12.43 9.29
C GLN A 8 9.39 12.14 7.98
N VAL A 9 9.70 13.18 7.21
CA VAL A 9 10.43 13.07 5.94
C VAL A 9 11.95 13.18 6.14
N VAL A 10 12.37 14.12 7.00
CA VAL A 10 13.79 14.46 7.17
C VAL A 10 14.57 13.35 7.87
N ILE A 11 13.97 12.64 8.84
CA ILE A 11 14.64 11.57 9.57
C ILE A 11 15.19 10.48 8.63
N PRO A 12 14.36 9.79 7.81
CA PRO A 12 14.89 8.77 6.93
C PRO A 12 15.76 9.36 5.80
N LEU A 13 15.48 10.59 5.33
CA LEU A 13 16.28 11.25 4.30
C LEU A 13 17.72 11.51 4.77
N VAL A 14 17.89 12.05 5.98
CA VAL A 14 19.21 12.34 6.54
C VAL A 14 19.96 11.06 6.89
N LEU A 15 19.25 10.03 7.34
CA LEU A 15 19.88 8.74 7.70
C LEU A 15 20.28 7.91 6.48
N ALA A 16 19.69 8.09 5.31
CA ALA A 16 20.02 7.32 4.12
C ALA A 16 21.51 7.40 3.72
N PRO A 17 22.17 8.56 3.64
CA PRO A 17 23.61 8.64 3.33
C PRO A 17 24.51 7.98 4.40
N PHE A 18 24.06 7.89 5.66
CA PHE A 18 24.85 7.25 6.72
C PHE A 18 25.05 5.75 6.48
N CYS A 19 24.22 5.12 5.66
CA CYS A 19 24.45 3.73 5.23
C CYS A 19 25.79 3.56 4.48
N PHE A 20 26.33 4.59 3.83
CA PHE A 20 27.65 4.54 3.18
C PHE A 20 28.77 5.00 4.13
N VAL A 21 28.49 5.92 5.04
CA VAL A 21 29.46 6.41 6.03
C VAL A 21 29.76 5.34 7.10
N MET A 22 28.72 4.55 7.45
CA MET A 22 28.78 3.53 8.51
C MET A 22 28.41 2.13 7.97
N PRO A 23 29.20 1.54 7.05
CA PRO A 23 28.80 0.33 6.31
C PRO A 23 28.58 -0.91 7.19
N ARG A 24 29.20 -0.97 8.39
CA ARG A 24 29.00 -2.07 9.35
C ARG A 24 27.69 -1.96 10.15
N TYR A 25 27.05 -0.81 10.16
CA TYR A 25 25.88 -0.50 10.99
C TYR A 25 24.64 -0.12 10.17
N THR A 26 24.64 -0.42 8.88
CA THR A 26 23.57 0.00 7.95
C THR A 26 22.18 -0.47 8.37
N TRP A 27 22.07 -1.70 8.88
CA TRP A 27 20.82 -2.22 9.43
C TRP A 27 20.36 -1.44 10.66
N ILE A 28 21.30 -1.09 11.58
CA ILE A 28 20.98 -0.28 12.76
C ILE A 28 20.52 1.12 12.35
N VAL A 29 21.15 1.73 11.33
CA VAL A 29 20.75 3.03 10.78
C VAL A 29 19.33 2.95 10.22
N ALA A 30 19.01 1.90 9.44
CA ALA A 30 17.68 1.70 8.89
C ALA A 30 16.64 1.44 9.99
N LEU A 31 16.97 0.65 11.00
CA LEU A 31 16.10 0.37 12.15
C LEU A 31 15.83 1.65 12.95
N THR A 32 16.87 2.44 13.23
CA THR A 32 16.74 3.72 13.94
C THR A 32 15.84 4.68 13.17
N GLY A 33 16.07 4.83 11.85
CA GLY A 33 15.25 5.68 11.00
C GLY A 33 13.78 5.27 10.99
N SER A 34 13.52 3.98 10.83
CA SER A 34 12.16 3.44 10.84
C SER A 34 11.48 3.58 12.21
N ALA A 35 12.20 3.31 13.31
CA ALA A 35 11.67 3.42 14.67
C ALA A 35 11.33 4.88 15.04
N LEU A 36 12.22 5.82 14.74
CA LEU A 36 11.97 7.25 14.96
C LEU A 36 10.76 7.73 14.12
N SER A 37 10.64 7.26 12.87
CA SER A 37 9.49 7.57 12.03
C SER A 37 8.18 7.00 12.60
N LEU A 38 8.21 5.81 13.20
CA LEU A 38 7.04 5.25 13.87
C LEU A 38 6.63 6.07 15.08
N ILE A 39 7.60 6.49 15.91
CA ILE A 39 7.32 7.38 17.05
C ILE A 39 6.70 8.69 16.56
N CYS A 40 7.25 9.30 15.51
CA CYS A 40 6.68 10.52 14.93
C CYS A 40 5.25 10.28 14.40
N SER A 41 4.98 9.14 13.73
CA SER A 41 3.64 8.81 13.23
C SER A 41 2.61 8.64 14.34
N VAL A 42 3.00 7.99 15.45
CA VAL A 42 2.12 7.84 16.63
C VAL A 42 1.82 9.19 17.25
N LEU A 43 2.84 10.04 17.46
CA LEU A 43 2.66 11.39 18.00
C LEU A 43 1.83 12.28 17.07
N LEU A 44 2.02 12.18 15.76
CA LEU A 44 1.20 12.89 14.77
C LEU A 44 -0.25 12.45 14.85
N LEU A 45 -0.51 11.15 14.87
CA LEU A 45 -1.88 10.64 14.91
C LEU A 45 -2.59 11.06 16.20
N THR A 46 -1.92 11.04 17.36
CA THR A 46 -2.51 11.53 18.62
C THR A 46 -2.88 13.01 18.56
N LEU A 47 -2.02 13.85 17.97
CA LEU A 47 -2.32 15.26 17.76
C LEU A 47 -3.47 15.48 16.77
N LEU A 48 -3.54 14.69 15.71
CA LEU A 48 -4.60 14.78 14.70
C LEU A 48 -5.96 14.33 15.23
N LEU A 49 -5.99 13.41 16.20
CA LEU A 49 -7.24 13.03 16.87
C LEU A 49 -7.86 14.19 17.66
N GLU A 50 -7.02 15.12 18.17
CA GLU A 50 -7.44 16.30 18.92
C GLU A 50 -7.69 17.51 18.00
N LEU A 51 -6.78 17.79 17.06
CA LEU A 51 -6.76 19.02 16.25
C LEU A 51 -7.42 18.87 14.87
N GLY A 52 -7.60 17.62 14.40
CA GLY A 52 -8.15 17.30 13.08
C GLY A 52 -7.15 17.45 11.94
N THR A 53 -6.56 18.60 11.74
CA THR A 53 -5.61 18.89 10.64
C THR A 53 -4.43 19.70 11.16
N LEU A 54 -3.24 19.43 10.63
CA LEU A 54 -2.00 20.14 10.92
C LEU A 54 -1.41 20.72 9.63
N ASP A 55 -1.19 22.03 9.61
CA ASP A 55 -0.47 22.73 8.54
C ASP A 55 0.93 23.11 9.03
N TYR A 56 1.95 22.88 8.19
CA TYR A 56 3.33 23.28 8.44
C TYR A 56 3.93 23.92 7.20
N PHE A 57 4.48 25.13 7.35
CA PHE A 57 5.09 25.86 6.25
C PHE A 57 6.61 25.75 6.32
N VAL A 58 7.20 25.14 5.27
CA VAL A 58 8.64 24.91 5.21
C VAL A 58 9.37 26.26 5.17
N GLY A 59 10.31 26.46 6.10
CA GLY A 59 11.05 27.72 6.23
C GLY A 59 10.22 28.93 6.64
N GLY A 60 8.97 28.73 7.10
CA GLY A 60 8.07 29.83 7.49
C GLY A 60 7.42 30.56 6.31
N TRP A 61 7.58 30.08 5.08
CA TRP A 61 6.99 30.68 3.88
C TRP A 61 5.60 30.09 3.62
N PRO A 62 4.51 30.90 3.71
CA PRO A 62 3.17 30.41 3.42
C PRO A 62 2.97 30.15 1.91
N PRO A 63 2.03 29.25 1.53
CA PRO A 63 1.59 29.12 0.14
C PRO A 63 1.00 30.44 -0.40
N PRO A 64 1.11 30.70 -1.71
CA PRO A 64 1.65 29.85 -2.76
C PRO A 64 3.17 29.96 -2.93
N TRP A 65 3.85 30.80 -2.16
CA TRP A 65 5.29 31.08 -2.30
C TRP A 65 6.18 30.01 -1.69
N GLY A 66 5.72 29.35 -0.63
CA GLY A 66 6.41 28.29 0.07
C GLY A 66 5.69 26.94 -0.05
N ILE A 67 6.42 25.87 0.30
CA ILE A 67 5.89 24.53 0.35
C ILE A 67 5.13 24.34 1.67
N GLY A 68 3.84 24.02 1.59
CA GLY A 68 3.03 23.60 2.72
C GLY A 68 3.02 22.08 2.89
N LEU A 69 3.23 21.60 4.10
CA LEU A 69 2.89 20.23 4.48
C LEU A 69 1.53 20.29 5.19
N ARG A 70 0.63 19.39 4.81
CA ARG A 70 -0.72 19.33 5.38
C ARG A 70 -1.09 17.88 5.68
N ILE A 71 -1.40 17.60 6.94
CA ILE A 71 -1.72 16.26 7.41
C ILE A 71 -3.05 16.31 8.15
N ASP A 72 -3.94 15.39 7.82
CA ASP A 72 -5.20 15.13 8.51
C ASP A 72 -5.26 13.70 9.04
N LEU A 73 -6.40 13.29 9.58
CA LEU A 73 -6.60 11.94 10.13
C LEU A 73 -6.34 10.84 9.10
N PHE A 74 -6.73 11.03 7.83
CA PHE A 74 -6.45 10.05 6.78
C PHE A 74 -4.95 9.91 6.54
N GLY A 75 -4.25 11.04 6.41
CA GLY A 75 -2.79 11.05 6.29
C GLY A 75 -2.10 10.41 7.49
N GLY A 76 -2.49 10.78 8.71
CA GLY A 76 -1.96 10.20 9.95
C GLY A 76 -2.15 8.68 10.04
N PHE A 77 -3.30 8.17 9.59
CA PHE A 77 -3.60 6.74 9.57
C PHE A 77 -2.71 5.96 8.58
N ILE A 78 -2.46 6.52 7.40
CA ILE A 78 -1.53 5.94 6.42
C ILE A 78 -0.07 6.02 6.90
N LEU A 79 0.35 7.13 7.53
CA LEU A 79 1.69 7.25 8.12
C LEU A 79 1.95 6.19 9.19
N LEU A 80 0.95 5.92 10.04
CA LEU A 80 1.03 4.86 11.05
C LEU A 80 1.23 3.49 10.39
N LEU A 81 0.44 3.16 9.36
CA LEU A 81 0.59 1.89 8.64
C LEU A 81 2.00 1.75 8.05
N VAL A 82 2.46 2.75 7.30
CA VAL A 82 3.75 2.70 6.59
C VAL A 82 4.91 2.57 7.56
N SER A 83 4.93 3.36 8.64
CA SER A 83 5.99 3.34 9.64
C SER A 83 6.01 2.05 10.45
N LEU A 84 4.84 1.51 10.82
CA LEU A 84 4.72 0.21 11.49
C LEU A 84 5.29 -0.91 10.63
N ILE A 85 4.86 -1.00 9.37
CA ILE A 85 5.37 -2.00 8.42
C ILE A 85 6.87 -1.83 8.22
N ALA A 86 7.39 -0.59 8.11
CA ALA A 86 8.81 -0.35 7.94
C ALA A 86 9.66 -0.92 9.10
N VAL A 87 9.29 -0.66 10.35
CA VAL A 87 9.98 -1.20 11.53
C VAL A 87 9.97 -2.73 11.54
N LEU A 88 8.80 -3.33 11.28
CA LEU A 88 8.65 -4.79 11.29
C LEU A 88 9.45 -5.45 10.16
N VAL A 89 9.44 -4.85 8.96
CA VAL A 89 10.24 -5.34 7.82
C VAL A 89 11.73 -5.24 8.12
N VAL A 90 12.22 -4.11 8.63
CA VAL A 90 13.66 -3.94 8.95
C VAL A 90 14.09 -4.91 10.03
N THR A 91 13.26 -5.12 11.07
CA THR A 91 13.57 -6.09 12.14
C THR A 91 13.64 -7.52 11.59
N TRP A 92 12.71 -7.89 10.71
CA TRP A 92 12.63 -9.21 10.11
C TRP A 92 13.76 -9.46 9.09
N ALA A 93 14.19 -8.44 8.36
CA ALA A 93 14.97 -8.56 7.14
C ALA A 93 16.47 -8.77 7.34
N HIS A 94 17.00 -8.69 8.56
CA HIS A 94 18.45 -8.71 8.83
C HIS A 94 19.18 -9.83 8.04
N ASP A 95 18.88 -11.07 8.34
CA ASP A 95 19.56 -12.21 7.71
C ASP A 95 18.97 -12.55 6.32
N SER A 96 17.71 -12.20 6.07
CA SER A 96 17.06 -12.41 4.77
C SER A 96 17.76 -11.61 3.67
N ILE A 97 18.16 -10.37 3.96
CA ILE A 97 18.89 -9.52 3.01
C ILE A 97 20.25 -10.10 2.66
N GLU A 98 21.00 -10.62 3.63
CA GLU A 98 22.29 -11.26 3.39
C GLU A 98 22.16 -12.50 2.49
N SER A 99 21.04 -13.22 2.56
CA SER A 99 20.79 -14.39 1.71
C SER A 99 20.36 -14.04 0.28
N GLU A 100 19.61 -12.95 0.09
CA GLU A 100 18.95 -12.59 -1.17
C GLU A 100 19.68 -11.51 -1.97
N ILE A 101 20.62 -10.76 -1.35
CA ILE A 101 21.37 -9.65 -1.96
C ILE A 101 22.87 -9.92 -1.83
N ARG A 102 23.67 -9.38 -2.74
CA ARG A 102 25.13 -9.49 -2.70
C ARG A 102 25.70 -8.61 -1.59
N ASP A 103 26.74 -9.08 -0.90
CA ASP A 103 27.33 -8.42 0.26
C ASP A 103 27.82 -6.99 -0.05
N ASP A 104 28.36 -6.77 -1.27
CA ASP A 104 28.83 -5.47 -1.74
C ASP A 104 27.69 -4.45 -1.97
N GLN A 105 26.44 -4.90 -1.96
CA GLN A 105 25.24 -4.08 -2.27
C GLN A 105 24.32 -3.87 -1.07
N ILE A 106 24.60 -4.46 0.08
CA ILE A 106 23.76 -4.35 1.30
C ILE A 106 23.63 -2.88 1.75
N ASN A 107 24.72 -2.11 1.67
CA ASN A 107 24.72 -0.69 2.04
C ASN A 107 23.78 0.13 1.12
N LEU A 108 23.85 -0.16 -0.19
CA LEU A 108 22.97 0.46 -1.19
C LEU A 108 21.51 0.09 -0.93
N PHE A 109 21.24 -1.17 -0.58
CA PHE A 109 19.90 -1.63 -0.26
C PHE A 109 19.27 -0.81 0.88
N TRP A 110 19.96 -0.69 2.03
CA TRP A 110 19.42 0.04 3.18
C TRP A 110 19.31 1.53 2.93
N CYS A 111 20.23 2.12 2.16
CA CYS A 111 20.09 3.51 1.68
C CYS A 111 18.82 3.68 0.83
N MET A 112 18.61 2.80 -0.15
CA MET A 112 17.41 2.85 -1.01
C MET A 112 16.12 2.59 -0.22
N PHE A 113 16.16 1.73 0.80
CA PHE A 113 15.03 1.51 1.68
C PHE A 113 14.63 2.79 2.43
N LEU A 114 15.59 3.50 3.02
CA LEU A 114 15.34 4.78 3.70
C LEU A 114 14.86 5.88 2.74
N LEU A 115 15.40 5.94 1.51
CA LEU A 115 14.91 6.86 0.49
C LEU A 115 13.47 6.50 0.04
N CYS A 116 13.17 5.21 -0.12
CA CYS A 116 11.81 4.77 -0.41
C CYS A 116 10.83 5.17 0.70
N LEU A 117 11.26 5.03 1.96
CA LEU A 117 10.49 5.45 3.13
C LEU A 117 10.30 6.97 3.16
N THR A 118 11.36 7.74 2.86
CA THR A 118 11.30 9.20 2.70
C THR A 118 10.26 9.61 1.67
N GLY A 119 10.31 9.03 0.47
CA GLY A 119 9.35 9.31 -0.58
C GLY A 119 7.93 8.93 -0.16
N SER A 120 7.75 7.77 0.48
CA SER A 120 6.46 7.30 0.98
C SER A 120 5.83 8.26 1.99
N PHE A 121 6.60 8.76 2.94
CA PHE A 121 6.13 9.74 3.91
C PHE A 121 5.89 11.11 3.26
N GLY A 122 6.80 11.54 2.37
CA GLY A 122 6.66 12.81 1.67
C GLY A 122 5.38 12.92 0.87
N ILE A 123 4.95 11.84 0.18
CA ILE A 123 3.66 11.77 -0.53
C ILE A 123 2.49 12.05 0.43
N VAL A 124 2.53 11.49 1.62
CA VAL A 124 1.40 11.56 2.56
C VAL A 124 1.33 12.91 3.27
N VAL A 125 2.48 13.52 3.56
CA VAL A 125 2.51 14.78 4.33
C VAL A 125 2.44 16.04 3.46
N THR A 126 2.71 15.95 2.16
CA THR A 126 2.74 17.15 1.31
C THR A 126 1.36 17.70 1.01
N GLY A 127 1.22 19.02 1.05
CA GLY A 127 0.05 19.77 0.59
C GLY A 127 0.22 20.37 -0.81
N ASP A 128 1.23 19.94 -1.58
CA ASP A 128 1.60 20.49 -2.87
C ASP A 128 1.59 19.39 -3.96
N ALA A 129 0.89 19.64 -5.06
CA ALA A 129 0.68 18.65 -6.13
C ALA A 129 1.98 18.28 -6.86
N PHE A 130 2.92 19.22 -7.04
CA PHE A 130 4.21 18.91 -7.67
C PHE A 130 5.09 18.09 -6.74
N ASN A 131 5.07 18.39 -5.44
CA ASN A 131 5.81 17.61 -4.46
C ASN A 131 5.28 16.17 -4.33
N VAL A 132 3.98 15.92 -4.55
CA VAL A 132 3.47 14.54 -4.68
C VAL A 132 4.21 13.80 -5.79
N PHE A 133 4.36 14.42 -6.98
CA PHE A 133 5.11 13.83 -8.07
C PHE A 133 6.57 13.55 -7.68
N VAL A 134 7.26 14.54 -7.08
CA VAL A 134 8.68 14.39 -6.67
C VAL A 134 8.85 13.24 -5.68
N PHE A 135 8.02 13.16 -4.64
CA PHE A 135 8.11 12.10 -3.65
C PHE A 135 7.69 10.73 -4.20
N LEU A 136 6.72 10.70 -5.15
CA LEU A 136 6.39 9.47 -5.90
C LEU A 136 7.61 8.95 -6.68
N GLU A 137 8.39 9.83 -7.30
CA GLU A 137 9.58 9.43 -8.04
C GLU A 137 10.71 8.98 -7.11
N ILE A 138 10.95 9.67 -5.99
CA ILE A 138 11.93 9.24 -4.98
C ILE A 138 11.60 7.83 -4.49
N SER A 139 10.35 7.57 -4.12
CA SER A 139 9.89 6.25 -3.66
C SER A 139 10.01 5.19 -4.77
N SER A 140 9.60 5.53 -6.00
CA SER A 140 9.57 4.60 -7.12
C SER A 140 10.98 4.21 -7.60
N LEU A 141 11.89 5.17 -7.81
CA LEU A 141 13.27 4.90 -8.24
C LEU A 141 14.03 4.07 -7.21
N SER A 142 13.84 4.38 -5.92
CA SER A 142 14.38 3.59 -4.82
C SER A 142 13.87 2.15 -4.85
N THR A 143 12.58 1.98 -5.10
CA THR A 143 11.94 0.66 -5.23
C THR A 143 12.47 -0.14 -6.40
N TYR A 144 12.59 0.46 -7.59
CA TYR A 144 13.13 -0.23 -8.77
C TYR A 144 14.55 -0.71 -8.52
N THR A 145 15.36 0.12 -7.85
CA THR A 145 16.72 -0.25 -7.45
C THR A 145 16.70 -1.43 -6.48
N MET A 146 15.90 -1.39 -5.41
CA MET A 146 15.82 -2.49 -4.44
C MET A 146 15.38 -3.81 -5.07
N ILE A 147 14.45 -3.80 -6.03
CA ILE A 147 14.06 -5.01 -6.76
C ILE A 147 15.24 -5.53 -7.59
N ALA A 148 15.94 -4.64 -8.32
CA ALA A 148 17.05 -4.99 -9.19
C ALA A 148 18.27 -5.56 -8.45
N LEU A 149 18.42 -5.26 -7.14
CA LEU A 149 19.51 -5.79 -6.30
C LEU A 149 19.35 -7.28 -5.97
N GLY A 150 18.18 -7.89 -6.20
CA GLY A 150 17.95 -9.30 -5.95
C GLY A 150 18.88 -10.21 -6.75
N ARG A 151 19.35 -11.31 -6.13
CA ARG A 151 20.22 -12.32 -6.79
C ARG A 151 19.54 -13.05 -7.95
N ASP A 152 18.20 -13.14 -7.97
CA ASP A 152 17.45 -13.75 -9.07
C ASP A 152 17.50 -12.84 -10.31
N ARG A 153 18.00 -13.37 -11.45
CA ARG A 153 18.05 -12.61 -12.71
C ARG A 153 16.68 -12.13 -13.20
N ARG A 154 15.60 -12.82 -12.83
CA ARG A 154 14.22 -12.41 -13.15
C ARG A 154 13.83 -11.12 -12.46
N ALA A 155 14.46 -10.78 -11.33
CA ALA A 155 14.27 -9.53 -10.62
C ALA A 155 14.64 -8.30 -11.49
N LEU A 156 15.72 -8.38 -12.29
CA LEU A 156 16.10 -7.32 -13.22
C LEU A 156 15.01 -7.03 -14.26
N MET A 157 14.44 -8.08 -14.85
CA MET A 157 13.36 -7.91 -15.83
C MET A 157 12.07 -7.39 -15.16
N ALA A 158 11.76 -7.85 -13.94
CA ALA A 158 10.61 -7.38 -13.18
C ALA A 158 10.78 -5.90 -12.81
N SER A 159 11.97 -5.50 -12.35
CA SER A 159 12.34 -4.11 -12.08
C SER A 159 12.22 -3.23 -13.34
N PHE A 160 12.75 -3.68 -14.46
CA PHE A 160 12.68 -2.96 -15.73
C PHE A 160 11.23 -2.73 -16.19
N ARG A 161 10.37 -3.77 -16.13
CA ARG A 161 8.94 -3.63 -16.47
C ARG A 161 8.22 -2.65 -15.53
N TYR A 162 8.56 -2.71 -14.25
CA TYR A 162 7.98 -1.79 -13.27
C TYR A 162 8.49 -0.36 -13.50
N LEU A 163 9.78 -0.16 -13.81
CA LEU A 163 10.35 1.13 -14.19
C LEU A 163 9.59 1.74 -15.38
N VAL A 164 9.42 0.98 -16.49
CA VAL A 164 8.75 1.49 -17.69
C VAL A 164 7.30 1.91 -17.37
N MET A 165 6.52 1.03 -16.75
CA MET A 165 5.12 1.33 -16.41
C MET A 165 5.00 2.45 -15.38
N GLY A 166 5.88 2.45 -14.39
CA GLY A 166 5.91 3.46 -13.34
C GLY A 166 6.32 4.84 -13.87
N THR A 167 7.29 4.92 -14.78
CA THR A 167 7.72 6.19 -15.42
C THR A 167 6.61 6.75 -16.31
N VAL A 168 5.93 5.91 -17.10
CA VAL A 168 4.75 6.35 -17.87
C VAL A 168 3.68 6.94 -16.95
N GLY A 169 3.37 6.26 -15.82
CA GLY A 169 2.41 6.77 -14.84
C GLY A 169 2.84 8.12 -14.25
N ALA A 170 4.11 8.24 -13.87
CA ALA A 170 4.66 9.48 -13.32
C ALA A 170 4.64 10.64 -14.34
N THR A 171 4.97 10.35 -15.60
CA THR A 171 4.88 11.35 -16.67
C THR A 171 3.44 11.86 -16.86
N PHE A 172 2.46 10.96 -16.76
CA PHE A 172 1.05 11.36 -16.85
C PHE A 172 0.64 12.25 -15.67
N ILE A 173 1.07 11.91 -14.45
CA ILE A 173 0.85 12.75 -13.27
C ILE A 173 1.50 14.13 -13.46
N LEU A 174 2.75 14.16 -13.95
CA LEU A 174 3.46 15.43 -14.19
C LEU A 174 2.76 16.30 -15.23
N ILE A 175 2.29 15.71 -16.34
CA ILE A 175 1.51 16.42 -17.36
C ILE A 175 0.24 17.01 -16.73
N ALA A 176 -0.48 16.22 -15.93
CA ALA A 176 -1.68 16.66 -15.24
C ALA A 176 -1.41 17.86 -14.32
N VAL A 177 -0.38 17.77 -13.49
CA VAL A 177 0.03 18.86 -12.57
C VAL A 177 0.43 20.09 -13.37
N GLY A 178 1.15 19.93 -14.50
CA GLY A 178 1.52 21.03 -15.38
C GLY A 178 0.30 21.72 -16.01
N LEU A 179 -0.70 20.97 -16.46
CA LEU A 179 -1.96 21.50 -16.99
C LEU A 179 -2.77 22.25 -15.91
N LEU A 180 -2.85 21.68 -14.70
CA LEU A 180 -3.51 22.35 -13.56
C LEU A 180 -2.80 23.67 -13.22
N TYR A 181 -1.47 23.66 -13.15
CA TYR A 181 -0.67 24.87 -12.89
C TYR A 181 -0.87 25.92 -13.97
N MET A 182 -0.91 25.54 -15.23
CA MET A 182 -1.15 26.44 -16.37
C MET A 182 -2.51 27.15 -16.25
N MET A 183 -3.53 26.45 -15.76
CA MET A 183 -4.89 26.98 -15.65
C MET A 183 -5.09 27.82 -14.37
N THR A 184 -4.43 27.43 -13.27
CA THR A 184 -4.72 28.01 -11.95
C THR A 184 -3.59 28.93 -11.43
N GLY A 185 -2.36 28.75 -11.92
CA GLY A 185 -1.17 29.47 -11.43
C GLY A 185 -0.69 29.03 -10.04
N THR A 186 -1.19 27.90 -9.51
CA THR A 186 -0.81 27.39 -8.18
C THR A 186 -0.56 25.88 -8.19
N LEU A 187 0.29 25.41 -7.27
CA LEU A 187 0.59 24.00 -7.04
C LEU A 187 0.08 23.52 -5.67
N ASN A 188 -0.32 24.45 -4.80
CA ASN A 188 -0.88 24.12 -3.49
C ASN A 188 -2.27 23.50 -3.65
N MET A 189 -2.49 22.33 -3.02
CA MET A 189 -3.73 21.55 -3.21
C MET A 189 -4.97 22.28 -2.70
N VAL A 190 -4.87 23.05 -1.61
CA VAL A 190 -5.99 23.81 -1.07
C VAL A 190 -6.34 24.98 -1.99
N ASP A 191 -5.34 25.67 -2.52
CA ASP A 191 -5.53 26.76 -3.46
C ASP A 191 -6.05 26.25 -4.83
N LEU A 192 -5.60 25.06 -5.27
CA LEU A 192 -6.16 24.36 -6.43
C LEU A 192 -7.66 24.09 -6.22
N ALA A 193 -8.04 23.51 -5.07
CA ALA A 193 -9.43 23.22 -4.75
C ALA A 193 -10.33 24.47 -4.80
N ASN A 194 -9.80 25.62 -4.36
CA ASN A 194 -10.53 26.90 -4.36
C ASN A 194 -10.69 27.50 -5.77
N ARG A 195 -9.73 27.27 -6.69
CA ARG A 195 -9.72 27.87 -8.04
C ARG A 195 -10.38 26.97 -9.11
N LEU A 196 -10.31 25.66 -8.94
CA LEU A 196 -10.81 24.71 -9.95
C LEU A 196 -12.32 24.80 -10.22
N PRO A 197 -13.22 25.07 -9.27
CA PRO A 197 -14.65 25.14 -9.54
C PRO A 197 -15.04 26.10 -10.67
N GLU A 198 -14.33 27.22 -10.85
CA GLU A 198 -14.56 28.19 -11.92
C GLU A 198 -14.03 27.72 -13.28
N LEU A 199 -13.13 26.73 -13.30
CA LEU A 199 -12.38 26.29 -14.49
C LEU A 199 -12.71 24.85 -14.92
N ARG A 200 -13.47 24.11 -14.13
CA ARG A 200 -13.71 22.67 -14.28
C ARG A 200 -14.34 22.25 -15.62
N ASP A 201 -15.12 23.14 -16.25
CA ASP A 201 -15.75 22.89 -17.55
C ASP A 201 -14.77 23.02 -18.73
N THR A 202 -13.55 23.49 -18.50
CA THR A 202 -12.54 23.61 -19.55
C THR A 202 -11.95 22.26 -19.95
N THR A 203 -11.77 22.04 -21.25
CA THR A 203 -11.16 20.82 -21.80
C THR A 203 -9.78 20.54 -21.19
N THR A 204 -9.04 21.60 -20.83
CA THR A 204 -7.70 21.48 -20.23
C THR A 204 -7.77 20.84 -18.83
N VAL A 205 -8.74 21.25 -17.98
CA VAL A 205 -8.92 20.67 -16.66
C VAL A 205 -9.43 19.23 -16.76
N GLN A 206 -10.33 18.94 -17.69
CA GLN A 206 -10.79 17.58 -17.98
C GLN A 206 -9.63 16.68 -18.45
N ALA A 207 -8.76 17.19 -19.34
CA ALA A 207 -7.56 16.47 -19.76
C ALA A 207 -6.58 16.23 -18.58
N ALA A 208 -6.38 17.25 -17.73
CA ALA A 208 -5.55 17.11 -16.52
C ALA A 208 -6.10 16.01 -15.60
N PHE A 209 -7.41 16.00 -15.37
CA PHE A 209 -8.08 14.96 -14.58
C PHE A 209 -7.87 13.57 -15.18
N ALA A 210 -8.04 13.41 -16.50
CA ALA A 210 -7.85 12.14 -17.18
C ALA A 210 -6.39 11.65 -17.09
N PHE A 211 -5.39 12.50 -17.36
CA PHE A 211 -3.98 12.17 -17.20
C PHE A 211 -3.63 11.78 -15.78
N LEU A 212 -4.11 12.52 -14.78
CA LEU A 212 -3.87 12.21 -13.37
C LEU A 212 -4.46 10.85 -13.00
N THR A 213 -5.72 10.63 -13.34
CA THR A 213 -6.46 9.40 -12.99
C THR A 213 -5.78 8.17 -13.59
N VAL A 214 -5.39 8.22 -14.88
CA VAL A 214 -4.67 7.12 -15.53
C VAL A 214 -3.27 6.96 -14.94
N GLY A 215 -2.54 8.05 -14.71
CA GLY A 215 -1.20 8.01 -14.15
C GLY A 215 -1.15 7.39 -12.75
N VAL A 216 -2.08 7.79 -11.87
CA VAL A 216 -2.18 7.21 -10.53
C VAL A 216 -2.71 5.78 -10.58
N SER A 217 -3.63 5.45 -11.49
CA SER A 217 -4.13 4.08 -11.69
C SER A 217 -3.03 3.10 -12.09
N LEU A 218 -2.03 3.53 -12.89
CA LEU A 218 -0.82 2.76 -13.17
C LEU A 218 -0.02 2.47 -11.88
N LYS A 219 0.15 3.48 -11.01
CA LYS A 219 0.87 3.34 -9.73
C LYS A 219 0.12 2.45 -8.72
N ILE A 220 -1.21 2.52 -8.67
CA ILE A 220 -2.06 1.65 -7.83
C ILE A 220 -2.04 0.20 -8.32
N ALA A 221 -1.71 -0.03 -9.60
CA ALA A 221 -1.93 -1.29 -10.32
C ALA A 221 -3.43 -1.64 -10.46
N LEU A 222 -4.26 -0.64 -10.77
CA LEU A 222 -5.66 -0.85 -11.08
C LEU A 222 -5.80 -1.71 -12.35
N PHE A 223 -6.73 -2.67 -12.34
CA PHE A 223 -7.02 -3.47 -13.54
C PHE A 223 -7.56 -2.59 -14.68
N PRO A 224 -7.07 -2.76 -15.93
CA PRO A 224 -6.12 -3.74 -16.44
C PRO A 224 -4.62 -3.31 -16.37
N LEU A 225 -4.29 -2.19 -15.75
CA LEU A 225 -2.95 -1.58 -15.70
C LEU A 225 -1.99 -2.26 -14.68
N HIS A 226 -2.37 -3.41 -14.14
CA HIS A 226 -1.69 -4.13 -13.05
C HIS A 226 -0.52 -5.03 -13.47
N GLN A 227 -0.19 -5.15 -14.75
CA GLN A 227 0.71 -6.19 -15.28
C GLN A 227 2.14 -6.19 -14.70
N TRP A 228 2.60 -5.06 -14.16
CA TRP A 228 3.91 -4.95 -13.53
C TRP A 228 3.96 -5.60 -12.14
N LEU A 229 2.86 -5.55 -11.38
CA LEU A 229 2.81 -5.89 -9.96
C LEU A 229 3.09 -7.38 -9.67
N PRO A 230 2.47 -8.37 -10.36
CA PRO A 230 2.70 -9.76 -10.03
C PRO A 230 4.17 -10.19 -10.15
N ASN A 231 4.87 -9.73 -11.18
CA ASN A 231 6.28 -10.03 -11.37
C ASN A 231 7.19 -9.29 -10.40
N ALA A 232 6.90 -8.00 -10.11
CA ALA A 232 7.63 -7.21 -9.14
C ALA A 232 7.58 -7.86 -7.74
N TYR A 233 6.39 -8.32 -7.29
CA TYR A 233 6.24 -8.96 -5.99
C TYR A 233 6.83 -10.38 -5.94
N THR A 234 6.79 -11.11 -7.04
CA THR A 234 7.28 -12.50 -7.06
C THR A 234 8.81 -12.57 -7.02
N TYR A 235 9.48 -11.73 -7.80
CA TYR A 235 10.93 -11.85 -8.03
C TYR A 235 11.77 -10.88 -7.19
N ALA A 236 11.18 -9.90 -6.53
CA ALA A 236 11.89 -9.03 -5.62
C ALA A 236 12.43 -9.81 -4.39
N PRO A 237 13.51 -9.32 -3.77
CA PRO A 237 13.92 -9.78 -2.44
C PRO A 237 12.74 -9.74 -1.47
N SER A 238 12.66 -10.72 -0.57
CA SER A 238 11.46 -10.92 0.28
C SER A 238 11.09 -9.70 1.10
N ALA A 239 12.06 -9.01 1.68
CA ALA A 239 11.84 -7.76 2.43
C ALA A 239 11.21 -6.65 1.56
N VAL A 240 11.66 -6.53 0.30
CA VAL A 240 11.10 -5.57 -0.67
C VAL A 240 9.66 -5.93 -0.99
N THR A 241 9.39 -7.21 -1.25
CA THR A 241 8.02 -7.69 -1.53
C THR A 241 7.07 -7.36 -0.37
N VAL A 242 7.48 -7.62 0.88
CA VAL A 242 6.68 -7.32 2.07
C VAL A 242 6.35 -5.84 2.13
N PHE A 243 7.38 -4.98 2.04
CA PHE A 243 7.20 -3.53 2.16
C PHE A 243 6.29 -2.99 1.05
N LEU A 244 6.52 -3.36 -0.20
CA LEU A 244 5.72 -2.91 -1.34
C LEU A 244 4.27 -3.39 -1.27
N ALA A 245 4.06 -4.67 -0.97
CA ALA A 245 2.72 -5.25 -0.91
C ALA A 245 1.89 -4.65 0.23
N ALA A 246 2.53 -4.29 1.34
CA ALA A 246 1.85 -3.69 2.48
C ALA A 246 1.59 -2.18 2.32
N THR A 247 2.43 -1.42 1.59
CA THR A 247 2.42 0.05 1.62
C THR A 247 2.20 0.72 0.27
N SER A 248 2.97 0.39 -0.77
CA SER A 248 3.10 1.16 -2.01
C SER A 248 1.75 1.43 -2.72
N THR A 249 0.94 0.40 -2.94
CA THR A 249 -0.36 0.55 -3.61
C THR A 249 -1.37 1.36 -2.79
N LYS A 250 -1.26 1.33 -1.43
CA LYS A 250 -2.12 2.11 -0.52
C LYS A 250 -1.75 3.58 -0.56
N ILE A 251 -0.46 3.90 -0.58
CA ILE A 251 0.03 5.27 -0.74
C ILE A 251 -0.42 5.84 -2.10
N SER A 252 -0.34 5.04 -3.17
CA SER A 252 -0.82 5.48 -4.49
C SER A 252 -2.34 5.67 -4.51
N LEU A 253 -3.11 4.81 -3.83
CA LEU A 253 -4.55 4.99 -3.68
C LEU A 253 -4.87 6.22 -2.81
N TYR A 254 -4.08 6.48 -1.76
CA TYR A 254 -4.17 7.72 -0.99
C TYR A 254 -4.06 8.96 -1.90
N VAL A 255 -3.10 8.97 -2.83
CA VAL A 255 -2.96 10.07 -3.81
C VAL A 255 -4.24 10.21 -4.66
N LEU A 256 -4.80 9.10 -5.17
CA LEU A 256 -6.04 9.16 -5.94
C LEU A 256 -7.18 9.79 -5.14
N LEU A 257 -7.36 9.36 -3.89
CA LEU A 257 -8.40 9.88 -3.01
C LEU A 257 -8.19 11.37 -2.69
N ARG A 258 -6.92 11.79 -2.47
CA ARG A 258 -6.60 13.21 -2.28
C ARG A 258 -7.01 14.07 -3.47
N PHE A 259 -6.69 13.64 -4.68
CA PHE A 259 -7.07 14.40 -5.85
C PHE A 259 -8.58 14.34 -6.09
N PHE A 260 -9.22 13.20 -5.95
CA PHE A 260 -10.65 13.04 -6.19
C PHE A 260 -11.52 13.85 -5.21
N TYR A 261 -11.20 13.78 -3.93
CA TYR A 261 -12.04 14.38 -2.89
C TYR A 261 -11.56 15.77 -2.45
N THR A 262 -10.24 16.01 -2.37
CA THR A 262 -9.71 17.27 -1.84
C THR A 262 -9.45 18.30 -2.94
N VAL A 263 -8.91 17.90 -4.11
CA VAL A 263 -8.49 18.84 -5.16
C VAL A 263 -9.59 19.10 -6.17
N PHE A 264 -10.19 18.05 -6.74
CA PHE A 264 -11.26 18.20 -7.74
C PHE A 264 -12.65 18.31 -7.12
N GLY A 265 -12.86 17.72 -5.95
CA GLY A 265 -14.17 17.61 -5.28
C GLY A 265 -14.97 16.40 -5.74
N SER A 266 -15.70 15.78 -4.81
CA SER A 266 -16.53 14.59 -5.07
C SER A 266 -17.58 14.82 -6.13
N ASP A 267 -18.24 16.00 -6.11
CA ASP A 267 -19.31 16.36 -7.03
C ASP A 267 -18.80 16.39 -8.48
N TYR A 268 -17.65 17.02 -8.72
CA TYR A 268 -17.05 17.04 -10.05
C TYR A 268 -16.68 15.65 -10.55
N VAL A 269 -16.12 14.82 -9.68
CA VAL A 269 -15.64 13.48 -10.05
C VAL A 269 -16.80 12.53 -10.33
N PHE A 270 -17.84 12.53 -9.50
CA PHE A 270 -18.90 11.52 -9.57
C PHE A 270 -20.19 12.02 -10.20
N ASP A 271 -20.54 13.30 -10.06
CA ASP A 271 -21.78 13.84 -10.62
C ASP A 271 -21.56 14.44 -12.02
N ASP A 272 -20.44 15.19 -12.24
CA ASP A 272 -20.17 15.81 -13.54
C ASP A 272 -19.46 14.84 -14.49
N LEU A 273 -18.35 14.18 -14.05
CA LEU A 273 -17.55 13.30 -14.90
C LEU A 273 -17.99 11.83 -14.88
N ASN A 274 -18.88 11.45 -13.95
CA ASN A 274 -19.44 10.09 -13.82
C ASN A 274 -18.34 8.99 -13.80
N VAL A 275 -17.29 9.20 -13.04
CA VAL A 275 -16.12 8.27 -12.98
C VAL A 275 -16.51 6.91 -12.42
N ASP A 276 -17.53 6.83 -11.59
CA ASP A 276 -18.11 5.61 -11.03
C ASP A 276 -18.56 4.62 -12.11
N TYR A 277 -19.12 5.08 -13.25
CA TYR A 277 -19.50 4.21 -14.37
C TYR A 277 -18.31 3.48 -15.02
N ILE A 278 -17.10 4.01 -14.90
CA ILE A 278 -15.88 3.37 -15.40
C ILE A 278 -15.22 2.57 -14.27
N LEU A 279 -15.13 3.15 -13.08
CA LEU A 279 -14.39 2.58 -11.97
C LEU A 279 -15.07 1.33 -11.40
N LEU A 280 -16.42 1.31 -11.32
CA LEU A 280 -17.19 0.19 -10.79
C LEU A 280 -17.00 -1.10 -11.61
N PRO A 281 -17.20 -1.14 -12.94
CA PRO A 281 -16.96 -2.36 -13.71
C PRO A 281 -15.50 -2.77 -13.72
N LEU A 282 -14.54 -1.83 -13.76
CA LEU A 282 -13.11 -2.17 -13.67
C LEU A 282 -12.76 -2.80 -12.32
N SER A 283 -13.36 -2.32 -11.24
CA SER A 283 -13.17 -2.87 -9.90
C SER A 283 -13.71 -4.30 -9.80
N ILE A 284 -14.89 -4.57 -10.34
CA ILE A 284 -15.48 -5.92 -10.38
C ILE A 284 -14.60 -6.86 -11.23
N LEU A 285 -14.16 -6.40 -12.40
CA LEU A 285 -13.24 -7.18 -13.25
C LEU A 285 -11.93 -7.46 -12.52
N ALA A 286 -11.36 -6.47 -11.80
CA ALA A 286 -10.17 -6.65 -10.99
C ALA A 286 -10.36 -7.77 -9.95
N ILE A 287 -11.48 -7.75 -9.22
CA ILE A 287 -11.79 -8.72 -8.17
C ILE A 287 -11.90 -10.12 -8.74
N PHE A 288 -12.71 -10.32 -9.77
CA PHE A 288 -12.97 -11.65 -10.32
C PHE A 288 -11.81 -12.20 -11.14
N VAL A 289 -11.31 -11.44 -12.12
CA VAL A 289 -10.26 -11.91 -13.03
C VAL A 289 -8.97 -12.21 -12.27
N SER A 290 -8.55 -11.31 -11.37
CA SER A 290 -7.31 -11.53 -10.62
C SER A 290 -7.43 -12.67 -9.61
N SER A 291 -8.60 -12.84 -8.96
CA SER A 291 -8.85 -14.00 -8.08
C SER A 291 -8.83 -15.31 -8.85
N MET A 292 -9.45 -15.35 -10.04
CA MET A 292 -9.41 -16.54 -10.89
C MET A 292 -7.98 -16.87 -11.35
N ILE A 293 -7.20 -15.86 -11.75
CA ILE A 293 -5.79 -16.08 -12.11
C ILE A 293 -5.01 -16.61 -10.92
N ALA A 294 -5.26 -16.08 -9.70
CA ALA A 294 -4.60 -16.54 -8.47
C ALA A 294 -4.82 -18.04 -8.20
N VAL A 295 -6.04 -18.57 -8.47
CA VAL A 295 -6.37 -20.00 -8.28
C VAL A 295 -5.44 -20.90 -9.08
N TYR A 296 -5.01 -20.47 -10.28
CA TYR A 296 -4.20 -21.31 -11.19
C TYR A 296 -2.69 -21.09 -11.07
N GLN A 297 -2.21 -20.19 -10.19
CA GLN A 297 -0.77 -19.99 -9.99
C GLN A 297 -0.15 -21.12 -9.18
N GLU A 298 1.11 -21.45 -9.46
CA GLU A 298 1.89 -22.51 -8.78
C GLU A 298 2.97 -21.94 -7.85
N ASP A 299 3.15 -20.64 -7.83
CA ASP A 299 4.07 -19.93 -6.94
C ASP A 299 3.29 -19.14 -5.88
N LEU A 300 3.64 -19.34 -4.60
CA LEU A 300 2.93 -18.76 -3.47
C LEU A 300 3.01 -17.21 -3.46
N LYS A 301 4.20 -16.62 -3.77
CA LYS A 301 4.32 -15.16 -3.92
C LYS A 301 3.42 -14.64 -5.03
N LYS A 302 3.30 -15.39 -6.12
CA LYS A 302 2.49 -15.02 -7.28
C LYS A 302 0.99 -15.12 -7.02
N ILE A 303 0.54 -16.16 -6.28
CA ILE A 303 -0.84 -16.26 -5.79
C ILE A 303 -1.18 -15.00 -4.96
N LEU A 304 -0.32 -14.66 -3.99
CA LEU A 304 -0.52 -13.49 -3.15
C LEU A 304 -0.42 -12.16 -3.92
N ALA A 305 0.38 -12.09 -4.98
CA ALA A 305 0.47 -10.90 -5.83
C ALA A 305 -0.82 -10.65 -6.61
N TYR A 306 -1.39 -11.68 -7.26
CA TYR A 306 -2.70 -11.56 -7.93
C TYR A 306 -3.84 -11.29 -6.94
N SER A 307 -3.80 -11.92 -5.76
CA SER A 307 -4.77 -11.58 -4.72
C SER A 307 -4.65 -10.11 -4.27
N SER A 308 -3.46 -9.47 -4.38
CA SER A 308 -3.34 -8.02 -4.11
C SER A 308 -4.08 -7.18 -5.15
N VAL A 309 -4.02 -7.56 -6.44
CA VAL A 309 -4.79 -6.87 -7.49
C VAL A 309 -6.29 -7.00 -7.25
N ALA A 310 -6.77 -8.18 -6.83
CA ALA A 310 -8.17 -8.35 -6.44
C ALA A 310 -8.56 -7.46 -5.25
N GLN A 311 -7.71 -7.32 -4.24
CA GLN A 311 -7.98 -6.45 -3.08
C GLN A 311 -7.93 -4.96 -3.45
N ILE A 312 -7.11 -4.56 -4.41
CA ILE A 312 -7.17 -3.20 -5.00
C ILE A 312 -8.56 -3.00 -5.63
N GLY A 313 -9.10 -4.01 -6.31
CA GLY A 313 -10.46 -3.98 -6.82
C GLY A 313 -11.53 -3.71 -5.73
N TYR A 314 -11.42 -4.32 -4.55
CA TYR A 314 -12.34 -4.00 -3.43
C TYR A 314 -12.19 -2.56 -2.95
N MET A 315 -10.97 -2.03 -2.86
CA MET A 315 -10.74 -0.64 -2.46
C MET A 315 -11.34 0.34 -3.48
N THR A 316 -11.08 0.12 -4.76
CA THR A 316 -11.62 0.99 -5.82
C THR A 316 -13.13 0.82 -6.02
N LEU A 317 -13.69 -0.35 -5.69
CA LEU A 317 -15.13 -0.56 -5.63
C LEU A 317 -15.78 0.34 -4.56
N GLY A 318 -15.17 0.44 -3.36
CA GLY A 318 -15.65 1.33 -2.31
C GLY A 318 -15.61 2.81 -2.73
N VAL A 319 -14.59 3.21 -3.50
CA VAL A 319 -14.53 4.56 -4.09
C VAL A 319 -15.63 4.75 -5.13
N ALA A 320 -15.86 3.75 -6.00
CA ALA A 320 -16.89 3.81 -7.06
C ALA A 320 -18.32 3.83 -6.52
N LEU A 321 -18.56 3.42 -5.28
CA LEU A 321 -19.86 3.58 -4.64
C LEU A 321 -20.20 5.05 -4.34
N ALA A 322 -19.22 5.96 -4.37
CA ALA A 322 -19.42 7.41 -4.23
C ALA A 322 -20.33 7.78 -3.05
N ASN A 323 -20.16 7.12 -1.90
CA ASN A 323 -20.84 7.45 -0.65
C ASN A 323 -19.84 7.40 0.52
N ALA A 324 -20.17 8.05 1.64
CA ALA A 324 -19.29 8.11 2.81
C ALA A 324 -18.97 6.71 3.38
N GLN A 325 -19.93 5.79 3.35
CA GLN A 325 -19.78 4.43 3.83
C GLN A 325 -18.79 3.63 2.97
N GLY A 326 -18.86 3.78 1.62
CA GLY A 326 -17.90 3.15 0.69
C GLY A 326 -16.49 3.69 0.86
N LEU A 327 -16.35 5.00 1.11
CA LEU A 327 -15.06 5.62 1.39
C LEU A 327 -14.49 5.14 2.74
N THR A 328 -15.33 5.05 3.78
CA THR A 328 -14.96 4.44 5.08
C THR A 328 -14.47 3.01 4.88
N ALA A 329 -15.24 2.18 4.15
CA ALA A 329 -14.84 0.80 3.83
C ALA A 329 -13.49 0.76 3.10
N THR A 330 -13.24 1.68 2.17
CA THR A 330 -11.97 1.79 1.43
C THR A 330 -10.82 2.10 2.38
N ILE A 331 -10.94 3.11 3.24
CA ILE A 331 -9.87 3.53 4.17
C ILE A 331 -9.55 2.41 5.17
N VAL A 332 -10.57 1.76 5.75
CA VAL A 332 -10.40 0.59 6.62
C VAL A 332 -9.71 -0.55 5.86
N HIS A 333 -10.13 -0.81 4.60
CA HIS A 333 -9.54 -1.89 3.81
C HIS A 333 -8.08 -1.60 3.42
N MET A 334 -7.71 -0.35 3.16
CA MET A 334 -6.31 0.05 2.92
C MET A 334 -5.42 -0.34 4.09
N PHE A 335 -5.84 -0.01 5.31
CA PHE A 335 -5.09 -0.33 6.53
C PHE A 335 -5.02 -1.83 6.79
N ASN A 336 -6.17 -2.49 6.84
CA ASN A 336 -6.29 -3.92 7.14
C ASN A 336 -5.56 -4.78 6.09
N HIS A 337 -5.70 -4.46 4.80
CA HIS A 337 -4.98 -5.15 3.73
C HIS A 337 -3.46 -4.93 3.80
N GLY A 338 -3.00 -3.76 4.26
CA GLY A 338 -1.58 -3.53 4.55
C GLY A 338 -1.04 -4.51 5.57
N LEU A 339 -1.76 -4.69 6.69
CA LEU A 339 -1.41 -5.67 7.73
C LEU A 339 -1.49 -7.12 7.22
N ILE A 340 -2.55 -7.49 6.50
CA ILE A 340 -2.74 -8.83 5.91
C ILE A 340 -1.56 -9.18 5.00
N LYS A 341 -1.22 -8.28 4.07
CA LYS A 341 -0.12 -8.52 3.13
C LYS A 341 1.24 -8.50 3.80
N GLY A 342 1.43 -7.60 4.77
CA GLY A 342 2.63 -7.60 5.60
C GLY A 342 2.84 -8.96 6.27
N GLY A 343 1.87 -9.46 7.02
CA GLY A 343 1.96 -10.73 7.72
C GLY A 343 2.15 -11.93 6.79
N LEU A 344 1.36 -12.01 5.72
CA LEU A 344 1.47 -13.10 4.74
C LEU A 344 2.82 -13.11 4.02
N PHE A 345 3.31 -11.98 3.54
CA PHE A 345 4.59 -11.93 2.83
C PHE A 345 5.79 -12.08 3.77
N LEU A 346 5.71 -11.68 5.06
CA LEU A 346 6.72 -12.02 6.06
C LEU A 346 6.81 -13.54 6.26
N ALA A 347 5.67 -14.22 6.41
CA ALA A 347 5.62 -15.67 6.53
C ALA A 347 6.18 -16.37 5.27
N VAL A 348 5.77 -15.94 4.08
CA VAL A 348 6.27 -16.51 2.80
C VAL A 348 7.75 -16.20 2.58
N GLY A 349 8.23 -15.02 2.98
CA GLY A 349 9.65 -14.69 2.97
C GLY A 349 10.46 -15.60 3.91
N GLY A 350 9.91 -15.96 5.07
CA GLY A 350 10.49 -16.94 5.99
C GLY A 350 10.60 -18.33 5.37
N LEU A 351 9.60 -18.76 4.56
CA LEU A 351 9.68 -19.99 3.76
C LEU A 351 10.81 -19.91 2.74
N CYS A 352 10.88 -18.80 2.01
CA CYS A 352 11.93 -18.58 1.02
C CYS A 352 13.32 -18.65 1.67
N PHE A 353 13.48 -18.05 2.86
CA PHE A 353 14.73 -18.08 3.63
C PHE A 353 15.14 -19.50 4.04
N ARG A 354 14.18 -20.37 4.42
CA ARG A 354 14.46 -21.72 4.92
C ARG A 354 14.54 -22.79 3.82
N ILE A 355 13.66 -22.71 2.83
CA ILE A 355 13.49 -23.73 1.79
C ILE A 355 14.17 -23.31 0.48
N GLY A 356 14.36 -21.99 0.26
CA GLY A 356 14.93 -21.43 -0.97
C GLY A 356 13.95 -21.39 -2.15
N SER A 357 12.67 -21.72 -1.95
CA SER A 357 11.65 -21.76 -2.99
C SER A 357 10.31 -21.27 -2.45
N THR A 358 9.47 -20.74 -3.36
CA THR A 358 8.07 -20.38 -3.11
C THR A 358 7.09 -21.18 -4.00
N SER A 359 7.61 -22.15 -4.75
CA SER A 359 6.79 -23.06 -5.55
C SER A 359 5.97 -23.99 -4.66
N LEU A 360 4.68 -24.13 -4.95
CA LEU A 360 3.79 -25.03 -4.20
C LEU A 360 4.29 -26.48 -4.18
N SER A 361 4.94 -26.95 -5.26
CA SER A 361 5.53 -28.29 -5.33
C SER A 361 6.58 -28.53 -4.26
N ASP A 362 7.40 -27.54 -3.95
CA ASP A 362 8.51 -27.63 -3.01
C ASP A 362 8.07 -27.41 -1.55
N LEU A 363 6.84 -26.86 -1.37
CA LEU A 363 6.27 -26.55 -0.07
C LEU A 363 5.35 -27.67 0.49
N ARG A 364 5.22 -28.80 -0.22
CA ARG A 364 4.36 -29.90 0.21
C ARG A 364 4.78 -30.43 1.58
N GLY A 365 3.80 -30.56 2.48
CA GLY A 365 4.04 -31.08 3.83
C GLY A 365 4.79 -30.13 4.79
N ALA A 366 5.13 -28.90 4.39
CA ALA A 366 5.85 -27.93 5.21
C ALA A 366 5.13 -27.57 6.50
N GLY A 367 3.82 -27.78 6.60
CA GLY A 367 3.03 -27.55 7.80
C GLY A 367 3.46 -28.42 8.99
N ARG A 368 4.08 -29.57 8.73
CA ARG A 368 4.57 -30.49 9.79
C ARG A 368 5.92 -30.05 10.37
N THR A 369 6.75 -29.41 9.55
CA THR A 369 8.14 -29.00 9.93
C THR A 369 8.22 -27.55 10.36
N MET A 370 7.28 -26.70 9.91
CA MET A 370 7.24 -25.24 10.18
C MET A 370 5.84 -24.79 10.66
N PRO A 371 5.33 -25.32 11.78
CA PRO A 371 3.93 -25.13 12.21
C PRO A 371 3.58 -23.67 12.51
N TRP A 372 4.50 -22.88 13.06
CA TRP A 372 4.27 -21.47 13.38
C TRP A 372 4.22 -20.59 12.14
N THR A 373 5.14 -20.79 11.19
CA THR A 373 5.13 -20.05 9.92
C THR A 373 3.88 -20.40 9.11
N MET A 374 3.51 -21.69 9.05
CA MET A 374 2.31 -22.12 8.32
C MET A 374 1.03 -21.66 9.01
N GLY A 375 0.98 -21.67 10.34
CA GLY A 375 -0.14 -21.10 11.10
C GLY A 375 -0.39 -19.63 10.80
N ALA A 376 0.68 -18.84 10.64
CA ALA A 376 0.60 -17.45 10.22
C ALA A 376 0.02 -17.30 8.80
N ILE A 377 0.40 -18.18 7.86
CA ILE A 377 -0.15 -18.19 6.49
C ILE A 377 -1.65 -18.54 6.51
N VAL A 378 -2.06 -19.51 7.32
CA VAL A 378 -3.48 -19.91 7.43
C VAL A 378 -4.33 -18.77 7.99
N LEU A 379 -3.92 -18.15 9.11
CA LEU A 379 -4.66 -17.06 9.73
C LEU A 379 -4.68 -15.81 8.84
N GLY A 380 -3.54 -15.46 8.22
CA GLY A 380 -3.47 -14.38 7.23
C GLY A 380 -4.34 -14.67 6.00
N GLY A 381 -4.41 -15.93 5.56
CA GLY A 381 -5.31 -16.41 4.50
C GLY A 381 -6.79 -16.27 4.89
N CYS A 382 -7.16 -16.64 6.11
CA CYS A 382 -8.51 -16.42 6.64
C CYS A 382 -8.89 -14.93 6.65
N ALA A 383 -7.96 -14.06 7.05
CA ALA A 383 -8.17 -12.61 6.98
C ALA A 383 -8.31 -12.12 5.53
N LEU A 384 -7.57 -12.68 4.58
CA LEU A 384 -7.66 -12.34 3.16
C LEU A 384 -9.02 -12.75 2.54
N ILE A 385 -9.56 -13.91 2.93
CA ILE A 385 -10.92 -14.36 2.56
C ILE A 385 -11.97 -13.40 3.15
N GLY A 386 -11.73 -12.90 4.36
CA GLY A 386 -12.68 -12.14 5.16
C GLY A 386 -13.53 -13.05 6.06
N VAL A 387 -12.88 -13.99 6.77
CA VAL A 387 -13.54 -14.83 7.79
C VAL A 387 -13.89 -13.94 8.99
N PRO A 388 -15.08 -14.08 9.59
CA PRO A 388 -15.45 -13.37 10.82
C PRO A 388 -14.36 -13.43 11.90
N LEU A 389 -14.28 -12.42 12.75
CA LEU A 389 -13.24 -12.21 13.77
C LEU A 389 -11.86 -11.82 13.18
N THR A 390 -11.78 -11.50 11.90
CA THR A 390 -10.55 -10.96 11.27
C THR A 390 -10.78 -9.57 10.74
N ALA A 391 -9.73 -8.76 10.71
CA ALA A 391 -9.76 -7.39 10.17
C ALA A 391 -10.25 -7.34 8.70
N GLY A 392 -9.98 -8.39 7.91
CA GLY A 392 -10.44 -8.47 6.53
C GLY A 392 -11.95 -8.61 6.38
N PHE A 393 -12.63 -9.25 7.34
CA PHE A 393 -14.09 -9.32 7.39
C PHE A 393 -14.70 -7.93 7.60
N VAL A 394 -14.17 -7.16 8.54
CA VAL A 394 -14.69 -5.85 8.91
C VAL A 394 -14.82 -4.94 7.68
N SER A 395 -13.74 -4.78 6.93
CA SER A 395 -13.74 -3.91 5.76
C SER A 395 -14.66 -4.38 4.62
N LYS A 396 -14.76 -5.69 4.40
CA LYS A 396 -15.70 -6.25 3.41
C LYS A 396 -17.15 -6.11 3.84
N TRP A 397 -17.43 -6.25 5.13
CA TRP A 397 -18.76 -6.03 5.68
C TRP A 397 -19.23 -4.59 5.44
N TYR A 398 -18.38 -3.60 5.76
CA TYR A 398 -18.69 -2.19 5.49
C TYR A 398 -18.90 -1.92 4.00
N LEU A 399 -18.15 -2.59 3.12
CA LEU A 399 -18.31 -2.46 1.67
C LEU A 399 -19.66 -3.05 1.19
N ILE A 400 -20.11 -4.17 1.77
CA ILE A 400 -21.42 -4.76 1.52
C ILE A 400 -22.53 -3.79 1.96
N VAL A 401 -22.42 -3.23 3.17
CA VAL A 401 -23.37 -2.25 3.69
C VAL A 401 -23.43 -1.03 2.78
N ALA A 402 -22.29 -0.50 2.35
CA ALA A 402 -22.22 0.65 1.44
C ALA A 402 -22.91 0.39 0.08
N ALA A 403 -22.81 -0.84 -0.44
CA ALA A 403 -23.50 -1.23 -1.67
C ALA A 403 -25.03 -1.36 -1.46
N LEU A 404 -25.46 -1.88 -0.31
CA LEU A 404 -26.87 -2.01 0.03
C LEU A 404 -27.55 -0.65 0.29
N GLU A 405 -26.83 0.31 0.86
CA GLU A 405 -27.33 1.70 1.02
C GLU A 405 -27.65 2.39 -0.31
N LYS A 406 -27.01 1.94 -1.40
CA LYS A 406 -27.31 2.40 -2.78
C LYS A 406 -28.25 1.48 -3.55
N ASP A 407 -28.97 0.56 -2.88
CA ASP A 407 -29.84 -0.45 -3.49
C ASP A 407 -29.12 -1.37 -4.51
N MET A 408 -27.76 -1.42 -4.46
CA MET A 408 -26.93 -2.23 -5.35
C MET A 408 -26.70 -3.64 -4.78
N TRP A 409 -27.79 -4.39 -4.47
CA TRP A 409 -27.70 -5.74 -3.90
C TRP A 409 -26.86 -6.72 -4.75
N HIS A 410 -26.82 -6.55 -6.07
CA HIS A 410 -26.03 -7.34 -6.99
C HIS A 410 -24.52 -7.14 -6.76
N ILE A 411 -24.08 -5.96 -6.36
CA ILE A 411 -22.68 -5.67 -5.98
C ILE A 411 -22.36 -6.35 -4.65
N ALA A 412 -23.25 -6.29 -3.67
CA ALA A 412 -23.11 -7.01 -2.41
C ALA A 412 -22.96 -8.53 -2.64
N LEU A 413 -23.78 -9.11 -3.53
CA LEU A 413 -23.66 -10.51 -3.94
C LEU A 413 -22.32 -10.80 -4.63
N ALA A 414 -21.84 -9.91 -5.49
CA ALA A 414 -20.55 -10.04 -6.16
C ALA A 414 -19.37 -10.07 -5.16
N ILE A 415 -19.40 -9.24 -4.11
CA ILE A 415 -18.40 -9.23 -3.04
C ILE A 415 -18.34 -10.58 -2.32
N VAL A 416 -19.50 -11.15 -1.99
CA VAL A 416 -19.60 -12.48 -1.33
C VAL A 416 -19.09 -13.58 -2.27
N ALA A 417 -19.55 -13.59 -3.53
CA ALA A 417 -19.11 -14.57 -4.53
C ALA A 417 -17.58 -14.54 -4.74
N ALA A 418 -16.99 -13.36 -4.79
CA ALA A 418 -15.54 -13.20 -4.93
C ALA A 418 -14.77 -13.68 -3.68
N SER A 419 -15.36 -13.58 -2.49
CA SER A 419 -14.78 -14.14 -1.26
C SER A 419 -14.72 -15.67 -1.29
N ILE A 420 -15.68 -16.33 -1.96
CA ILE A 420 -15.66 -17.79 -2.20
C ILE A 420 -14.48 -18.16 -3.12
N ILE A 421 -14.21 -17.38 -4.17
CA ILE A 421 -13.04 -17.60 -5.03
C ILE A 421 -11.74 -17.40 -4.23
N ALA A 422 -11.73 -16.40 -3.33
CA ALA A 422 -10.58 -16.20 -2.45
C ALA A 422 -10.37 -17.42 -1.53
N ALA A 423 -11.43 -18.03 -1.01
CA ALA A 423 -11.34 -19.25 -0.22
C ALA A 423 -10.73 -20.42 -1.05
N ALA A 424 -11.01 -20.49 -2.36
CA ALA A 424 -10.48 -21.54 -3.20
C ALA A 424 -8.95 -21.49 -3.33
N TYR A 425 -8.33 -20.32 -3.61
CA TYR A 425 -6.87 -20.26 -3.69
C TYR A 425 -6.19 -20.34 -2.31
N VAL A 426 -6.82 -19.86 -1.25
CA VAL A 426 -6.29 -20.04 0.12
C VAL A 426 -6.38 -21.52 0.52
N TRP A 427 -7.49 -22.20 0.21
CA TRP A 427 -7.63 -23.64 0.46
C TRP A 427 -6.55 -24.44 -0.28
N ARG A 428 -6.26 -24.12 -1.55
CA ARG A 428 -5.20 -24.78 -2.32
C ARG A 428 -3.83 -24.63 -1.65
N ILE A 429 -3.54 -23.46 -1.06
CA ILE A 429 -2.32 -23.26 -0.27
C ILE A 429 -2.32 -24.17 0.96
N VAL A 430 -3.41 -24.18 1.74
CA VAL A 430 -3.54 -24.99 2.96
C VAL A 430 -3.44 -26.49 2.63
N GLU A 431 -4.13 -26.93 1.57
CA GLU A 431 -4.08 -28.31 1.10
C GLU A 431 -2.64 -28.75 0.79
N THR A 432 -1.89 -27.92 0.04
CA THR A 432 -0.51 -28.22 -0.30
C THR A 432 0.39 -28.30 0.93
N LEU A 433 0.22 -27.37 1.87
CA LEU A 433 1.08 -27.26 3.05
C LEU A 433 0.84 -28.38 4.09
N TYR A 434 -0.41 -28.84 4.25
CA TYR A 434 -0.78 -29.76 5.35
C TYR A 434 -1.22 -31.15 4.90
N PHE A 435 -1.88 -31.27 3.74
CA PHE A 435 -2.53 -32.52 3.31
C PHE A 435 -1.79 -33.27 2.23
N GLN A 436 -0.91 -32.59 1.46
CA GLN A 436 -0.09 -33.29 0.47
C GLN A 436 1.17 -33.86 1.12
N GLU A 437 1.53 -35.08 0.76
CA GLU A 437 2.77 -35.71 1.20
C GLU A 437 3.97 -35.07 0.51
N GLY A 438 5.01 -34.77 1.29
CA GLY A 438 6.27 -34.22 0.83
C GLY A 438 7.30 -34.17 1.96
N ASP A 439 8.55 -34.37 1.61
CA ASP A 439 9.69 -34.29 2.52
C ASP A 439 10.27 -32.86 2.52
N SER A 440 9.44 -31.87 2.87
CA SER A 440 9.97 -30.51 2.99
C SER A 440 11.09 -30.48 4.05
N PRO A 441 12.33 -30.14 3.69
CA PRO A 441 13.49 -30.16 4.61
C PRO A 441 13.47 -28.96 5.57
N GLY A 442 12.37 -28.20 5.63
CA GLY A 442 12.28 -26.98 6.39
C GLY A 442 12.43 -27.18 7.89
N ARG A 443 13.14 -26.25 8.54
CA ARG A 443 13.06 -26.01 9.98
C ARG A 443 12.37 -24.69 10.22
N GLU A 444 11.72 -24.53 11.37
CA GLU A 444 11.05 -23.28 11.73
C GLU A 444 11.99 -22.07 11.56
N VAL A 445 11.45 -20.95 11.14
CA VAL A 445 12.24 -19.72 10.99
C VAL A 445 12.69 -19.20 12.36
N PRO A 446 13.78 -18.43 12.43
CA PRO A 446 14.26 -17.85 13.67
C PRO A 446 13.19 -16.98 14.36
N LEU A 447 13.28 -16.89 15.69
CA LEU A 447 12.27 -16.17 16.49
C LEU A 447 12.17 -14.69 16.10
N TYR A 448 13.27 -14.03 15.75
CA TYR A 448 13.27 -12.62 15.32
C TYR A 448 12.53 -12.39 13.99
N MET A 449 12.34 -13.44 13.17
CA MET A 449 11.46 -13.40 11.99
C MET A 449 10.00 -13.75 12.33
N LEU A 450 9.79 -14.69 13.27
CA LEU A 450 8.45 -15.07 13.71
C LEU A 450 7.74 -13.94 14.47
N LEU A 451 8.46 -13.23 15.35
CA LEU A 451 7.87 -12.19 16.17
C LEU A 451 7.18 -11.08 15.35
N PRO A 452 7.84 -10.42 14.35
CA PRO A 452 7.17 -9.44 13.52
C PRO A 452 6.00 -10.02 12.71
N THR A 453 6.15 -11.26 12.24
CA THR A 453 5.08 -11.97 11.50
C THR A 453 3.86 -12.17 12.39
N TRP A 454 4.03 -12.75 13.58
CA TRP A 454 2.94 -13.01 14.51
C TRP A 454 2.36 -11.75 15.13
N LEU A 455 3.16 -10.67 15.27
CA LEU A 455 2.63 -9.39 15.70
C LEU A 455 1.57 -8.88 14.69
N LEU A 456 1.87 -8.92 13.38
CA LEU A 456 0.89 -8.53 12.35
C LEU A 456 -0.33 -9.46 12.36
N ILE A 457 -0.13 -10.77 12.47
CA ILE A 457 -1.25 -11.73 12.52
C ILE A 457 -2.11 -11.52 13.76
N ALA A 458 -1.51 -11.27 14.91
CA ALA A 458 -2.25 -10.97 16.16
C ALA A 458 -3.06 -9.65 16.01
N MET A 459 -2.47 -8.63 15.38
CA MET A 459 -3.19 -7.39 15.08
C MET A 459 -4.40 -7.63 14.16
N LEU A 460 -4.32 -8.55 13.19
CA LEU A 460 -5.45 -8.88 12.31
C LEU A 460 -6.63 -9.47 13.08
N VAL A 461 -6.36 -10.28 14.08
CA VAL A 461 -7.40 -10.87 14.96
C VAL A 461 -7.93 -9.81 15.92
N TRP A 462 -7.03 -9.04 16.54
CA TRP A 462 -7.42 -7.99 17.46
C TRP A 462 -8.31 -6.93 16.79
N LEU A 463 -7.90 -6.38 15.63
CA LEU A 463 -8.68 -5.41 14.88
C LEU A 463 -9.93 -6.01 14.18
N GLY A 464 -10.06 -7.33 14.15
CA GLY A 464 -11.28 -8.01 13.74
C GLY A 464 -12.30 -8.15 14.86
N ILE A 465 -11.88 -8.04 16.14
CA ILE A 465 -12.71 -8.13 17.35
C ILE A 465 -13.02 -6.71 17.86
N ASP A 466 -11.99 -5.90 18.07
CA ASP A 466 -12.09 -4.49 18.47
C ASP A 466 -11.91 -3.60 17.22
N THR A 467 -13.03 -3.13 16.69
CA THR A 467 -13.06 -2.39 15.43
C THR A 467 -13.04 -0.88 15.63
N ASP A 468 -13.24 -0.40 16.85
CA ASP A 468 -13.45 1.04 17.15
C ASP A 468 -12.27 1.91 16.71
N LEU A 469 -11.05 1.41 16.87
CA LEU A 469 -9.85 2.14 16.45
C LEU A 469 -9.82 2.40 14.95
N THR A 470 -10.00 1.36 14.14
CA THR A 470 -9.87 1.47 12.68
C THR A 470 -11.08 2.14 12.04
N ILE A 471 -12.28 1.78 12.49
CA ILE A 471 -13.53 2.33 11.97
C ILE A 471 -13.67 3.78 12.41
N GLY A 472 -13.47 4.10 13.70
CA GLY A 472 -13.65 5.47 14.19
C GLY A 472 -12.72 6.48 13.52
N ILE A 473 -11.47 6.09 13.22
CA ILE A 473 -10.55 6.95 12.45
C ILE A 473 -11.03 7.06 10.99
N ALA A 474 -11.39 5.94 10.37
CA ALA A 474 -11.77 5.92 8.97
C ALA A 474 -13.09 6.67 8.68
N GLU A 475 -14.07 6.56 9.55
CA GLU A 475 -15.34 7.32 9.45
C GLU A 475 -15.10 8.84 9.55
N ARG A 476 -14.32 9.27 10.55
CA ARG A 476 -13.95 10.69 10.68
C ARG A 476 -13.14 11.18 9.47
N ALA A 477 -12.23 10.36 8.96
CA ALA A 477 -11.43 10.66 7.78
C ALA A 477 -12.33 10.73 6.51
N ALA A 478 -13.24 9.79 6.32
CA ALA A 478 -14.16 9.79 5.19
C ALA A 478 -15.12 10.99 5.25
N GLN A 479 -15.66 11.31 6.41
CA GLN A 479 -16.52 12.49 6.59
C GLN A 479 -15.77 13.79 6.26
N SER A 480 -14.51 13.92 6.69
CA SER A 480 -13.70 15.11 6.39
C SER A 480 -13.32 15.24 4.90
N LEU A 481 -13.29 14.14 4.15
CA LEU A 481 -13.00 14.13 2.71
C LEU A 481 -14.26 14.44 1.86
N VAL A 482 -15.44 14.02 2.33
CA VAL A 482 -16.72 14.22 1.62
C VAL A 482 -17.37 15.56 2.00
N ALA A 483 -17.08 16.09 3.18
CA ALA A 483 -17.56 17.41 3.58
C ALA A 483 -16.91 18.50 2.72
N PRO A 484 -17.69 19.46 2.19
CA PRO A 484 -17.20 20.53 1.33
C PRO A 484 -16.26 21.49 2.08
#